data_3866eeb0086ec3c5c126e5a8282a2b39
#
_entry.id   3866eeb0086ec3c5c126e5a8282a2b39
#
_cell.length_a   1.000
_cell.length_b   1.000
_cell.length_c   1.000
_cell.angle_alpha   90.00
_cell.angle_beta   90.00
_cell.angle_gamma   90.00
#
_symmetry.space_group_name_H-M   'P 1'
#
loop_
_entity.id
_entity.type
_entity.pdbx_description
1 polymer ?
#
loop_
_entity_poly.entity_id
_entity_poly.type
_entity_poly.pdbx_seq_one_letter_code
_entity_poly.pdbx_strand_id
1 'polypeptide(L)'
;MTGHVATASTHIPSELERVGWCYVAGSELLAWLAFPPSSWAAFAETWDDLDRDRFMGDGGRYRYRRHASFSLAAGATLARNAHRPHAQAVEFNRLNGGIERWFSPIAPPIADGPIMRGFVSLCTGAFALGAATTWQIEAHQFRIVTSEGMGKPTPEGLHRDGVDFVFISLIERHNVAGCLAPCVWSTDFGFL
;
A
#
# COMPACT_ATOMS: atom_id res chain seq x y z
N MET A 1 18.82 18.19 4.29
CA MET A 1 19.04 16.87 4.93
C MET A 1 18.73 15.77 3.90
N THR A 2 19.67 15.52 2.99
CA THR A 2 19.47 14.66 1.79
C THR A 2 20.36 13.40 1.79
N GLY A 3 20.97 13.07 2.93
CA GLY A 3 22.06 12.08 2.95
C GLY A 3 21.71 10.62 3.24
N HIS A 4 20.50 10.28 3.69
CA HIS A 4 20.17 8.91 4.16
C HIS A 4 19.30 8.10 3.21
N VAL A 5 18.61 8.72 2.26
CA VAL A 5 17.78 7.99 1.27
C VAL A 5 18.64 7.28 0.22
N ALA A 6 19.87 7.74 0.01
CA ALA A 6 20.74 7.23 -1.05
C ALA A 6 21.30 5.81 -0.82
N THR A 7 21.43 5.35 0.44
CA THR A 7 22.00 4.02 0.75
C THR A 7 20.98 2.90 0.77
N ALA A 8 19.71 3.21 1.03
CA ALA A 8 18.60 2.24 0.94
C ALA A 8 18.32 1.83 -0.51
N SER A 9 18.69 2.68 -1.44
CA SER A 9 18.28 2.65 -2.83
C SER A 9 18.94 1.57 -3.70
N THR A 10 20.05 0.96 -3.31
CA THR A 10 20.76 0.05 -4.23
C THR A 10 20.35 -1.40 -4.12
N HIS A 11 19.90 -1.84 -2.95
CA HIS A 11 19.52 -3.24 -2.72
C HIS A 11 18.13 -3.57 -3.32
N ILE A 12 17.14 -2.70 -3.13
CA ILE A 12 15.75 -2.97 -3.56
C ILE A 12 15.65 -3.11 -5.09
N PRO A 13 16.19 -2.19 -5.92
CA PRO A 13 16.12 -2.34 -7.37
C PRO A 13 16.73 -3.65 -7.87
N SER A 14 17.91 -4.02 -7.34
CA SER A 14 18.58 -5.25 -7.77
C SER A 14 17.80 -6.52 -7.40
N GLU A 15 17.15 -6.55 -6.23
CA GLU A 15 16.28 -7.66 -5.84
C GLU A 15 15.01 -7.71 -6.69
N LEU A 16 14.39 -6.56 -6.96
CA LEU A 16 13.22 -6.48 -7.84
C LEU A 16 13.54 -6.97 -9.26
N GLU A 17 14.69 -6.57 -9.82
CA GLU A 17 15.14 -7.07 -11.13
C GLU A 17 15.41 -8.58 -11.12
N ARG A 18 15.98 -9.09 -10.02
CA ARG A 18 16.42 -10.49 -9.92
C ARG A 18 15.27 -11.46 -9.69
N VAL A 19 14.31 -11.11 -8.81
CA VAL A 19 13.26 -12.04 -8.35
C VAL A 19 11.85 -11.46 -8.36
N GLY A 20 11.68 -10.19 -8.75
CA GLY A 20 10.39 -9.52 -8.85
C GLY A 20 9.84 -8.99 -7.51
N TRP A 21 10.53 -9.20 -6.40
CA TRP A 21 10.09 -8.73 -5.08
C TRP A 21 11.27 -8.44 -4.15
N CYS A 22 11.02 -7.66 -3.11
CA CYS A 22 11.99 -7.40 -2.05
C CYS A 22 11.27 -7.27 -0.70
N TYR A 23 11.79 -7.94 0.31
CA TYR A 23 11.36 -7.78 1.69
C TYR A 23 12.27 -6.80 2.41
N VAL A 24 11.66 -5.87 3.13
CA VAL A 24 12.36 -4.89 3.97
C VAL A 24 11.88 -5.05 5.41
N ALA A 25 12.80 -5.23 6.35
CA ALA A 25 12.45 -5.30 7.77
C ALA A 25 11.87 -3.97 8.27
N GLY A 26 10.89 -4.01 9.16
CA GLY A 26 10.25 -2.80 9.69
C GLY A 26 11.24 -1.83 10.35
N SER A 27 12.24 -2.34 11.06
CA SER A 27 13.31 -1.52 11.66
C SER A 27 14.15 -0.78 10.62
N GLU A 28 14.42 -1.41 9.49
CA GLU A 28 15.15 -0.84 8.37
C GLU A 28 14.31 0.23 7.65
N LEU A 29 13.04 -0.08 7.38
CA LEU A 29 12.09 0.86 6.81
C LEU A 29 11.96 2.13 7.66
N LEU A 30 11.81 1.98 8.98
CA LEU A 30 11.73 3.10 9.90
C LEU A 30 13.02 3.93 9.95
N ALA A 31 14.17 3.27 9.86
CA ALA A 31 15.46 3.95 9.78
C ALA A 31 15.58 4.78 8.49
N TRP A 32 15.12 4.27 7.37
CA TRP A 32 15.12 5.00 6.10
C TRP A 32 14.16 6.18 6.10
N LEU A 33 12.95 6.00 6.64
CA LEU A 33 11.95 7.07 6.75
C LEU A 33 12.36 8.14 7.75
N ALA A 34 13.17 7.79 8.76
CA ALA A 34 13.75 8.68 9.77
C ALA A 34 12.73 9.58 10.50
N PHE A 35 11.51 9.10 10.69
CA PHE A 35 10.49 9.83 11.45
C PHE A 35 10.62 9.57 12.96
N PRO A 36 10.30 10.56 13.81
CA PRO A 36 10.22 10.36 15.25
C PRO A 36 9.23 9.22 15.60
N PRO A 37 9.51 8.39 16.62
CA PRO A 37 8.59 7.33 17.05
C PRO A 37 7.17 7.83 17.34
N SER A 38 7.03 9.04 17.92
CA SER A 38 5.72 9.65 18.16
C SER A 38 4.93 9.96 16.89
N SER A 39 5.60 10.35 15.82
CA SER A 39 4.95 10.59 14.53
C SER A 39 4.48 9.28 13.90
N TRP A 40 5.27 8.20 14.06
CA TRP A 40 4.86 6.87 13.61
C TRP A 40 3.66 6.35 14.41
N ALA A 41 3.69 6.49 15.74
CA ALA A 41 2.57 6.10 16.60
C ALA A 41 1.27 6.83 16.20
N ALA A 42 1.31 8.14 16.05
CA ALA A 42 0.17 8.92 15.61
C ALA A 42 -0.34 8.53 14.22
N PHE A 43 0.56 8.12 13.32
CA PHE A 43 0.18 7.58 12.02
C PHE A 43 -0.52 6.23 12.16
N ALA A 44 0.01 5.32 12.96
CA ALA A 44 -0.56 4.00 13.21
C ALA A 44 -1.95 4.08 13.86
N GLU A 45 -2.17 4.98 14.82
CA GLU A 45 -3.46 5.22 15.48
C GLU A 45 -4.59 5.53 14.48
N THR A 46 -4.28 6.05 13.29
CA THR A 46 -5.30 6.33 12.27
C THR A 46 -5.97 5.08 11.71
N TRP A 47 -5.42 3.89 11.93
CA TRP A 47 -6.05 2.61 11.59
C TRP A 47 -7.23 2.25 12.50
N ASP A 48 -7.36 2.90 13.65
CA ASP A 48 -8.50 2.69 14.56
C ASP A 48 -9.79 3.37 14.08
N ASP A 49 -9.65 4.41 13.24
CA ASP A 49 -10.77 5.19 12.70
C ASP A 49 -11.06 4.87 11.22
N LEU A 50 -10.86 3.65 10.79
CA LEU A 50 -11.20 3.25 9.43
C LEU A 50 -12.68 2.87 9.31
N ASP A 51 -13.29 3.24 8.18
CA ASP A 51 -14.65 2.86 7.86
C ASP A 51 -14.75 1.43 7.35
N ARG A 52 -15.88 0.77 7.65
CA ARG A 52 -16.14 -0.57 7.15
C ARG A 52 -16.14 -0.59 5.62
N ASP A 53 -15.44 -1.55 5.05
CA ASP A 53 -15.51 -1.84 3.62
C ASP A 53 -16.87 -2.43 3.27
N ARG A 54 -17.65 -1.72 2.45
CA ARG A 54 -18.99 -2.12 2.03
C ARG A 54 -18.99 -2.88 0.71
N PHE A 55 -17.82 -3.05 0.10
CA PHE A 55 -17.65 -3.67 -1.21
C PHE A 55 -16.99 -5.05 -1.08
N MET A 56 -17.41 -5.82 -0.08
CA MET A 56 -16.94 -7.18 0.16
C MET A 56 -17.82 -8.17 -0.58
N GLY A 57 -17.37 -8.64 -1.76
CA GLY A 57 -18.14 -9.57 -2.59
C GLY A 57 -18.36 -10.95 -1.96
N ASP A 58 -17.55 -11.32 -0.94
CA ASP A 58 -17.77 -12.53 -0.13
C ASP A 58 -18.77 -12.33 1.02
N GLY A 59 -19.37 -11.15 1.14
CA GLY A 59 -20.28 -10.78 2.23
C GLY A 59 -19.58 -10.58 3.59
N GLY A 60 -18.24 -10.57 3.62
CA GLY A 60 -17.45 -10.40 4.83
C GLY A 60 -17.65 -9.03 5.47
N ARG A 61 -17.50 -8.96 6.80
CA ARG A 61 -17.63 -7.73 7.59
C ARG A 61 -16.36 -7.39 8.37
N TYR A 62 -15.28 -8.07 8.08
CA TYR A 62 -14.04 -8.07 8.84
C TYR A 62 -13.02 -7.06 8.31
N ARG A 63 -13.27 -6.35 7.18
CA ARG A 63 -12.33 -5.40 6.57
C ARG A 63 -12.82 -3.96 6.73
N TYR A 64 -11.90 -3.10 7.15
CA TYR A 64 -12.07 -1.65 7.23
C TYR A 64 -11.06 -1.01 6.30
N ARG A 65 -11.42 0.12 5.67
CA ARG A 65 -10.60 0.67 4.60
C ARG A 65 -10.83 2.16 4.39
N ARG A 66 -9.74 2.87 4.07
CA ARG A 66 -9.77 4.19 3.44
C ARG A 66 -8.87 4.20 2.22
N HIS A 67 -9.10 5.17 1.33
CA HIS A 67 -8.42 5.26 0.05
C HIS A 67 -8.05 6.71 -0.27
N ALA A 68 -6.90 6.90 -0.93
CA ALA A 68 -6.52 8.16 -1.57
C ALA A 68 -5.73 7.86 -2.84
N SER A 69 -5.76 8.77 -3.80
CA SER A 69 -4.95 8.67 -5.00
C SER A 69 -4.11 9.91 -5.20
N PHE A 70 -2.96 9.73 -5.84
CA PHE A 70 -1.97 10.76 -6.05
C PHE A 70 -1.41 10.70 -7.45
N SER A 71 -0.89 11.85 -7.90
CA SER A 71 -0.11 11.97 -9.11
C SER A 71 1.25 12.58 -8.77
N LEU A 72 2.31 12.05 -9.37
CA LEU A 72 3.65 12.58 -9.26
C LEU A 72 4.26 12.66 -10.66
N ALA A 73 4.29 13.85 -11.24
CA ALA A 73 4.97 14.07 -12.51
C ALA A 73 6.48 14.24 -12.29
N ALA A 74 7.24 14.03 -13.35
CA ALA A 74 8.69 14.20 -13.34
C ALA A 74 9.09 15.59 -12.82
N GLY A 75 9.95 15.63 -11.81
CA GLY A 75 10.42 16.88 -11.21
C GLY A 75 9.38 17.69 -10.41
N ALA A 76 8.15 17.17 -10.27
CA ALA A 76 7.09 17.83 -9.52
C ALA A 76 7.01 17.34 -8.07
N THR A 77 6.19 18.00 -7.26
CA THR A 77 5.80 17.54 -5.94
C THR A 77 4.62 16.59 -6.03
N LEU A 78 4.54 15.64 -5.07
CA LEU A 78 3.39 14.76 -4.94
C LEU A 78 2.10 15.56 -4.78
N ALA A 79 1.14 15.35 -5.66
CA ALA A 79 -0.17 15.97 -5.61
C ALA A 79 -1.25 14.92 -5.30
N ARG A 80 -2.05 15.18 -4.26
CA ARG A 80 -3.23 14.38 -3.98
C ARG A 80 -4.33 14.72 -4.99
N ASN A 81 -4.90 13.71 -5.63
CA ASN A 81 -6.02 13.88 -6.55
C ASN A 81 -7.33 14.18 -5.80
N ALA A 82 -8.31 14.71 -6.50
CA ALA A 82 -9.68 14.77 -6.01
C ALA A 82 -10.16 13.35 -5.62
N HIS A 83 -11.04 13.29 -4.62
CA HIS A 83 -11.63 12.02 -4.20
C HIS A 83 -12.33 11.33 -5.38
N ARG A 84 -11.99 10.09 -5.61
CA ARG A 84 -12.51 9.27 -6.72
C ARG A 84 -12.70 7.82 -6.28
N PRO A 85 -13.54 7.05 -6.98
CA PRO A 85 -13.69 5.63 -6.69
C PRO A 85 -12.41 4.88 -7.05
N HIS A 86 -12.14 3.80 -6.32
CA HIS A 86 -11.22 2.78 -6.77
C HIS A 86 -11.96 1.83 -7.72
N ALA A 87 -11.43 1.62 -8.90
CA ALA A 87 -11.98 0.73 -9.92
C ALA A 87 -10.91 -0.23 -10.42
N GLN A 88 -11.28 -1.49 -10.57
CA GLN A 88 -10.47 -2.54 -11.20
C GLN A 88 -11.31 -3.22 -12.27
N ALA A 89 -10.70 -3.62 -13.37
CA ALA A 89 -11.39 -4.44 -14.36
C ALA A 89 -11.68 -5.85 -13.81
N VAL A 90 -12.70 -6.49 -14.32
CA VAL A 90 -13.11 -7.85 -13.89
C VAL A 90 -11.99 -8.87 -14.10
N GLU A 91 -11.15 -8.67 -15.12
CA GLU A 91 -9.99 -9.52 -15.40
C GLU A 91 -8.95 -9.56 -14.26
N PHE A 92 -8.79 -8.43 -13.52
CA PHE A 92 -7.90 -8.33 -12.38
C PHE A 92 -8.57 -8.69 -11.06
N ASN A 93 -9.86 -8.47 -10.93
CA ASN A 93 -10.60 -8.79 -9.72
C ASN A 93 -11.97 -9.39 -10.06
N ARG A 94 -12.04 -10.71 -10.12
CA ARG A 94 -13.27 -11.43 -10.48
C ARG A 94 -14.37 -11.27 -9.46
N LEU A 95 -14.05 -11.00 -8.20
CA LEU A 95 -15.03 -10.89 -7.12
C LEU A 95 -15.60 -9.47 -7.01
N ASN A 96 -14.75 -8.45 -7.16
CA ASN A 96 -15.09 -7.06 -6.88
C ASN A 96 -14.77 -6.11 -8.06
N GLY A 97 -14.37 -6.63 -9.22
CA GLY A 97 -14.08 -5.84 -10.42
C GLY A 97 -15.33 -5.39 -11.16
N GLY A 98 -15.16 -4.43 -12.07
CA GLY A 98 -16.24 -3.90 -12.91
C GLY A 98 -17.18 -2.91 -12.21
N ILE A 99 -16.93 -2.59 -10.95
CA ILE A 99 -17.71 -1.61 -10.19
C ILE A 99 -16.84 -0.49 -9.63
N GLU A 100 -17.39 0.70 -9.52
CA GLU A 100 -16.76 1.82 -8.82
C GLU A 100 -16.96 1.66 -7.31
N ARG A 101 -15.85 1.58 -6.57
CA ARG A 101 -15.86 1.40 -5.12
C ARG A 101 -15.49 2.71 -4.45
N TRP A 102 -16.46 3.43 -3.95
CA TRP A 102 -16.30 4.71 -3.26
C TRP A 102 -15.96 4.46 -1.78
N PHE A 103 -14.67 4.23 -1.51
CA PHE A 103 -14.18 4.13 -0.14
C PHE A 103 -14.08 5.49 0.50
N SER A 104 -14.22 5.57 1.83
CA SER A 104 -13.94 6.80 2.56
C SER A 104 -12.52 7.30 2.31
N PRO A 105 -12.30 8.60 2.15
CA PRO A 105 -10.99 9.14 1.88
C PRO A 105 -10.05 8.98 3.08
N ILE A 106 -8.77 8.74 2.83
CA ILE A 106 -7.73 8.93 3.85
C ILE A 106 -7.76 10.39 4.27
N ALA A 107 -7.79 10.61 5.60
CA ALA A 107 -7.88 11.97 6.14
C ALA A 107 -6.76 12.87 5.59
N PRO A 108 -7.07 14.13 5.20
CA PRO A 108 -6.08 15.03 4.58
C PRO A 108 -4.77 15.17 5.35
N PRO A 109 -4.74 15.31 6.70
CA PRO A 109 -3.48 15.40 7.43
C PRO A 109 -2.59 14.16 7.29
N ILE A 110 -3.18 12.99 7.01
CA ILE A 110 -2.47 11.73 6.81
C ILE A 110 -2.06 11.58 5.33
N ALA A 111 -3.00 11.79 4.41
CA ALA A 111 -2.73 11.68 2.98
C ALA A 111 -1.66 12.69 2.51
N ASP A 112 -1.73 13.92 3.00
CA ASP A 112 -0.77 14.99 2.67
C ASP A 112 0.41 15.04 3.67
N GLY A 113 0.43 14.13 4.66
CA GLY A 113 1.38 14.10 5.74
C GLY A 113 2.79 13.63 5.33
N PRO A 114 3.80 13.88 6.19
CA PRO A 114 5.18 13.57 5.88
C PRO A 114 5.44 12.07 5.72
N ILE A 115 4.75 11.21 6.47
CA ILE A 115 4.94 9.74 6.39
C ILE A 115 4.45 9.22 5.03
N MET A 116 3.27 9.64 4.57
CA MET A 116 2.77 9.26 3.24
C MET A 116 3.72 9.72 2.13
N ARG A 117 4.21 10.97 2.21
CA ARG A 117 5.22 11.48 1.27
C ARG A 117 6.53 10.69 1.33
N GLY A 118 6.96 10.28 2.52
CA GLY A 118 8.12 9.43 2.73
C GLY A 118 7.97 8.06 2.07
N PHE A 119 6.82 7.40 2.24
CA PHE A 119 6.52 6.13 1.55
C PHE A 119 6.55 6.30 0.03
N VAL A 120 5.89 7.30 -0.51
CA VAL A 120 5.88 7.54 -1.96
C VAL A 120 7.29 7.80 -2.48
N SER A 121 8.07 8.64 -1.81
CA SER A 121 9.45 8.94 -2.18
C SER A 121 10.35 7.68 -2.16
N LEU A 122 10.20 6.85 -1.13
CA LEU A 122 10.91 5.58 -1.01
C LEU A 122 10.57 4.64 -2.16
N CYS A 123 9.28 4.43 -2.42
CA CYS A 123 8.81 3.51 -3.47
C CYS A 123 9.23 3.97 -4.86
N THR A 124 9.01 5.24 -5.21
CA THR A 124 9.37 5.75 -6.53
C THR A 124 10.88 5.75 -6.76
N GLY A 125 11.68 5.95 -5.70
CA GLY A 125 13.13 5.78 -5.74
C GLY A 125 13.56 4.32 -5.90
N ALA A 126 12.90 3.41 -5.19
CA ALA A 126 13.20 1.98 -5.21
C ALA A 126 12.85 1.31 -6.55
N PHE A 127 11.78 1.74 -7.21
CA PHE A 127 11.38 1.18 -8.51
C PHE A 127 12.25 1.68 -9.69
N ALA A 128 13.11 2.67 -9.48
CA ALA A 128 14.22 3.08 -10.34
C ALA A 128 13.89 3.29 -11.84
N LEU A 129 12.68 3.68 -12.20
CA LEU A 129 12.24 3.87 -13.58
C LEU A 129 12.78 5.17 -14.24
N GLY A 130 13.66 5.88 -13.55
CA GLY A 130 14.25 7.13 -14.05
C GLY A 130 13.46 8.39 -13.70
N ALA A 131 14.14 9.53 -13.75
CA ALA A 131 13.62 10.82 -13.30
C ALA A 131 12.48 11.40 -14.16
N ALA A 132 12.27 10.86 -15.36
CA ALA A 132 11.21 11.32 -16.28
C ALA A 132 9.86 10.60 -16.07
N THR A 133 9.81 9.62 -15.16
CA THR A 133 8.60 8.83 -14.94
C THR A 133 7.49 9.65 -14.29
N THR A 134 6.28 9.52 -14.84
CA THR A 134 5.06 10.03 -14.21
C THR A 134 4.34 8.89 -13.51
N TRP A 135 4.00 9.08 -12.24
CA TRP A 135 3.36 8.08 -11.40
C TRP A 135 1.89 8.39 -11.17
N GLN A 136 1.05 7.37 -11.29
CA GLN A 136 -0.29 7.34 -10.75
C GLN A 136 -0.28 6.38 -9.56
N ILE A 137 -0.69 6.85 -8.40
CA ILE A 137 -0.49 6.14 -7.14
C ILE A 137 -1.84 6.01 -6.44
N GLU A 138 -2.15 4.84 -5.96
CA GLU A 138 -3.27 4.59 -5.05
C GLU A 138 -2.74 4.14 -3.70
N ALA A 139 -3.22 4.76 -2.64
CA ALA A 139 -2.90 4.39 -1.27
C ALA A 139 -4.15 3.88 -0.56
N HIS A 140 -3.99 2.76 0.13
CA HIS A 140 -5.06 2.12 0.86
C HIS A 140 -4.62 1.86 2.30
N GLN A 141 -5.42 2.29 3.26
CA GLN A 141 -5.34 1.82 4.63
C GLN A 141 -6.29 0.63 4.78
N PHE A 142 -5.78 -0.49 5.30
CA PHE A 142 -6.58 -1.67 5.58
C PHE A 142 -6.44 -2.08 7.03
N ARG A 143 -7.57 -2.40 7.69
CA ARG A 143 -7.60 -3.12 8.95
C ARG A 143 -8.46 -4.35 8.79
N ILE A 144 -7.89 -5.49 9.13
CA ILE A 144 -8.59 -6.78 9.14
C ILE A 144 -8.82 -7.18 10.59
N VAL A 145 -10.07 -7.44 10.96
CA VAL A 145 -10.43 -7.91 12.29
C VAL A 145 -10.91 -9.36 12.24
N THR A 146 -10.58 -10.13 13.25
CA THR A 146 -10.89 -11.56 13.33
C THR A 146 -11.85 -11.90 14.47
N SER A 147 -12.41 -10.88 15.13
CA SER A 147 -13.32 -11.04 16.27
C SER A 147 -14.62 -11.78 15.92
N GLU A 148 -15.05 -11.75 14.67
CA GLU A 148 -16.27 -12.45 14.19
C GLU A 148 -15.92 -13.71 13.38
N GLY A 149 -14.68 -14.20 13.44
CA GLY A 149 -14.22 -15.40 12.72
C GLY A 149 -12.95 -15.14 11.90
N MET A 150 -12.79 -15.88 10.80
CA MET A 150 -11.61 -15.79 9.95
C MET A 150 -11.66 -14.50 9.09
N GLY A 151 -10.74 -13.58 9.33
CA GLY A 151 -10.52 -12.44 8.43
C GLY A 151 -9.64 -12.83 7.25
N LYS A 152 -10.05 -12.46 6.03
CA LYS A 152 -9.30 -12.71 4.80
C LYS A 152 -8.79 -11.38 4.25
N PRO A 153 -7.47 -11.13 4.23
CA PRO A 153 -6.92 -9.92 3.60
C PRO A 153 -7.31 -9.81 2.13
N THR A 154 -7.26 -10.93 1.41
CA THR A 154 -7.62 -11.05 -0.02
C THR A 154 -8.66 -12.15 -0.20
N PRO A 155 -9.96 -11.86 -0.01
CA PRO A 155 -11.02 -12.88 -0.12
C PRO A 155 -11.14 -13.47 -1.52
N GLU A 156 -10.71 -12.74 -2.54
CA GLU A 156 -10.62 -13.16 -3.92
C GLU A 156 -9.52 -14.20 -4.21
N GLY A 157 -8.63 -14.46 -3.24
CA GLY A 157 -7.49 -15.35 -3.41
C GLY A 157 -6.37 -14.72 -4.24
N LEU A 158 -5.58 -15.55 -4.93
CA LEU A 158 -4.50 -15.09 -5.81
C LEU A 158 -5.08 -14.33 -7.00
N HIS A 159 -4.62 -13.10 -7.18
CA HIS A 159 -5.03 -12.21 -8.27
C HIS A 159 -3.93 -11.23 -8.64
N ARG A 160 -4.12 -10.48 -9.72
CA ARG A 160 -3.30 -9.34 -10.10
C ARG A 160 -4.06 -8.06 -9.81
N ASP A 161 -3.37 -7.03 -9.35
CA ASP A 161 -4.00 -5.73 -9.13
C ASP A 161 -4.11 -4.85 -10.40
N GLY A 162 -3.46 -5.24 -11.48
CA GLY A 162 -3.45 -4.46 -12.72
C GLY A 162 -2.62 -3.19 -12.61
N VAL A 163 -1.58 -3.21 -11.76
CA VAL A 163 -0.63 -2.12 -11.55
C VAL A 163 0.79 -2.61 -11.82
N ASP A 164 1.71 -1.70 -12.09
CA ASP A 164 3.10 -2.04 -12.38
C ASP A 164 3.87 -2.45 -11.10
N PHE A 165 3.54 -1.81 -9.96
CA PHE A 165 4.22 -2.05 -8.69
C PHE A 165 3.24 -2.01 -7.53
N VAL A 166 3.51 -2.82 -6.51
CA VAL A 166 2.79 -2.82 -5.25
C VAL A 166 3.77 -2.70 -4.09
N PHE A 167 3.43 -1.87 -3.12
CA PHE A 167 4.13 -1.74 -1.85
C PHE A 167 3.16 -2.05 -0.73
N ILE A 168 3.52 -3.00 0.14
CA ILE A 168 2.73 -3.38 1.31
C ILE A 168 3.53 -3.12 2.57
N SER A 169 2.96 -2.35 3.48
CA SER A 169 3.53 -2.13 4.82
C SER A 169 2.60 -2.70 5.88
N LEU A 170 3.11 -3.63 6.67
CA LEU A 170 2.43 -4.08 7.89
C LEU A 170 2.65 -3.02 8.97
N ILE A 171 1.60 -2.31 9.35
CA ILE A 171 1.66 -1.25 10.36
C ILE A 171 1.68 -1.87 11.76
N GLU A 172 0.70 -2.71 12.08
CA GLU A 172 0.57 -3.38 13.37
C GLU A 172 -0.10 -4.74 13.23
N ARG A 173 0.14 -5.60 14.19
CA ARG A 173 -0.50 -6.90 14.31
C ARG A 173 -0.75 -7.23 15.77
N HIS A 174 -2.02 -7.45 16.14
CA HIS A 174 -2.43 -7.75 17.50
C HIS A 174 -3.23 -9.06 17.56
N ASN A 175 -2.82 -9.97 18.42
CA ASN A 175 -3.56 -11.21 18.77
C ASN A 175 -4.07 -12.00 17.55
N VAL A 176 -3.31 -12.04 16.48
CA VAL A 176 -3.66 -12.76 15.25
C VAL A 176 -2.71 -13.93 15.07
N ALA A 177 -3.27 -15.13 14.98
CA ALA A 177 -2.54 -16.34 14.62
C ALA A 177 -2.79 -16.73 13.17
N GLY A 178 -1.81 -17.31 12.49
CA GLY A 178 -2.00 -17.96 11.20
C GLY A 178 -2.16 -17.03 9.99
N CYS A 179 -1.77 -15.76 10.07
CA CYS A 179 -1.73 -14.90 8.88
C CYS A 179 -0.47 -15.21 8.05
N LEU A 180 -0.54 -16.28 7.29
CA LEU A 180 0.36 -16.50 6.16
C LEU A 180 -0.51 -16.32 4.91
N ALA A 181 -0.52 -15.11 4.36
CA ALA A 181 -0.80 -14.99 2.94
C ALA A 181 0.41 -15.61 2.23
N PRO A 182 0.28 -16.72 1.52
CA PRO A 182 1.35 -17.17 0.66
C PRO A 182 1.50 -16.11 -0.43
N CYS A 183 2.55 -15.28 -0.35
CA CYS A 183 2.97 -14.50 -1.49
C CYS A 183 3.57 -15.50 -2.47
N VAL A 184 2.82 -15.84 -3.51
CA VAL A 184 3.31 -16.64 -4.63
C VAL A 184 3.77 -15.64 -5.70
N TRP A 185 5.05 -15.65 -6.00
CA TRP A 185 5.66 -14.81 -7.02
C TRP A 185 5.79 -15.62 -8.30
N SER A 186 5.37 -15.03 -9.41
CA SER A 186 5.70 -15.53 -10.74
C SER A 186 6.69 -14.56 -11.36
N THR A 187 7.76 -15.08 -11.94
CA THR A 187 8.80 -14.29 -12.63
C THR A 187 8.27 -13.54 -13.85
N ASP A 188 7.10 -13.92 -14.34
CA ASP A 188 6.51 -13.28 -15.51
C ASP A 188 5.50 -12.17 -15.14
N PHE A 189 5.05 -12.11 -13.88
CA PHE A 189 4.08 -11.11 -13.43
C PHE A 189 4.05 -11.06 -11.89
N GLY A 190 4.22 -9.87 -11.29
CA GLY A 190 4.06 -9.70 -9.86
C GLY A 190 2.64 -10.06 -9.40
N PHE A 191 2.54 -10.92 -8.42
CA PHE A 191 1.29 -11.26 -7.73
C PHE A 191 1.37 -10.84 -6.28
N LEU A 192 0.28 -10.38 -5.75
CA LEU A 192 -0.03 -10.32 -4.33
C LEU A 192 -1.12 -11.30 -4.00
#